data_3c57badce14a85fd70e2488ab6f22207
#
_entry.id   3c57badce14a85fd70e2488ab6f22207
#
_cell.length_a   1.000
_cell.length_b   1.000
_cell.length_c   1.000
_cell.angle_alpha   90.00
_cell.angle_beta   90.00
_cell.angle_gamma   90.00
#
_symmetry.space_group_name_H-M   'P 1'
#
loop_
_entity.id
_entity.type
_entity.pdbx_description
1 polymer ?
#
loop_
_entity_poly.entity_id
_entity_poly.type
_entity_poly.pdbx_seq_one_letter_code
_entity_poly.pdbx_strand_id
1 'polypeptide(L)'
;MIFQKVQETIASHNLIKSDEHIVLGLSGGPDSVCLFHILLRLRKTLGIRLHPVHVNHGLRPGAAERDQNYVEELCREHEVSCKVIAADCRELAGAWHMTSEEAGRKLRYDAFYNEARQIAEKLAAEHGGSPDDFSEHIRIAVAHNADDQAETILFRVLRGTGTDGLAGIAYERKERGFSVIRPILDIPRKEIEEYCREHDLSPVEDHTNHQSIYTRNKIRLELLPELEKEYNENVRSALLRLGRIAASDSDYLQQCAEEALQEFLRETSSDEIVLERDGLAGLHEALRHRILLQSFARLGLASDISAERIAAADRIIEKKQAPKTVEFPRGYRVTVAGGLVHICAPKK
;
A
#
# COMPACT_ATOMS: atom_id res chain seq x y z
N MET A 1 -6.53 -18.48 18.00
CA MET A 1 -6.96 -17.07 18.06
C MET A 1 -6.50 -16.25 16.87
N ILE A 2 -5.19 -16.07 16.62
CA ILE A 2 -4.68 -15.25 15.51
C ILE A 2 -5.14 -15.73 14.14
N PHE A 3 -5.14 -17.03 13.89
CA PHE A 3 -5.60 -17.62 12.64
C PHE A 3 -7.03 -17.20 12.27
N GLN A 4 -7.93 -17.23 13.23
CA GLN A 4 -9.32 -16.81 13.01
C GLN A 4 -9.42 -15.30 12.72
N LYS A 5 -8.69 -14.45 13.45
CA LYS A 5 -8.63 -12.99 13.17
C LYS A 5 -8.18 -12.73 11.72
N VAL A 6 -7.15 -13.44 11.26
CA VAL A 6 -6.64 -13.28 9.89
C VAL A 6 -7.65 -13.76 8.86
N GLN A 7 -8.38 -14.85 9.13
CA GLN A 7 -9.48 -15.30 8.28
C GLN A 7 -10.60 -14.24 8.20
N GLU A 8 -10.96 -13.63 9.32
CA GLU A 8 -11.95 -12.54 9.38
C GLU A 8 -11.47 -11.31 8.59
N THR A 9 -10.20 -10.92 8.71
CA THR A 9 -9.61 -9.83 7.92
C THR A 9 -9.64 -10.14 6.42
N ILE A 10 -9.25 -11.36 6.03
CA ILE A 10 -9.27 -11.80 4.62
C ILE A 10 -10.71 -11.75 4.07
N ALA A 11 -11.68 -12.24 4.83
CA ALA A 11 -13.08 -12.30 4.41
C ALA A 11 -13.72 -10.90 4.34
N SER A 12 -13.55 -10.07 5.39
CA SER A 12 -14.17 -8.74 5.48
C SER A 12 -13.65 -7.77 4.42
N HIS A 13 -12.38 -7.91 4.02
CA HIS A 13 -11.74 -7.07 3.00
C HIS A 13 -11.59 -7.78 1.64
N ASN A 14 -12.13 -8.99 1.50
CA ASN A 14 -12.09 -9.76 0.25
C ASN A 14 -10.66 -9.91 -0.33
N LEU A 15 -9.66 -10.13 0.55
CA LEU A 15 -8.24 -10.07 0.19
C LEU A 15 -7.78 -11.27 -0.62
N ILE A 16 -8.33 -12.46 -0.35
CA ILE A 16 -7.93 -13.71 -0.99
C ILE A 16 -9.20 -14.50 -1.35
N LYS A 17 -9.27 -14.95 -2.60
CA LYS A 17 -10.31 -15.85 -3.12
C LYS A 17 -9.77 -17.27 -3.29
N SER A 18 -10.67 -18.24 -3.51
CA SER A 18 -10.26 -19.60 -3.84
C SER A 18 -9.46 -19.65 -5.14
N ASP A 19 -8.52 -20.61 -5.19
CA ASP A 19 -7.68 -20.95 -6.36
C ASP A 19 -6.74 -19.82 -6.85
N GLU A 20 -6.58 -18.74 -6.07
CA GLU A 20 -5.65 -17.65 -6.40
C GLU A 20 -4.18 -18.04 -6.16
N HIS A 21 -3.29 -17.35 -6.87
CA HIS A 21 -1.85 -17.41 -6.70
C HIS A 21 -1.41 -16.30 -5.75
N ILE A 22 -0.64 -16.64 -4.72
CA ILE A 22 -0.19 -15.69 -3.70
C ILE A 22 1.34 -15.57 -3.77
N VAL A 23 1.83 -14.46 -4.31
CA VAL A 23 3.25 -14.08 -4.20
C VAL A 23 3.48 -13.52 -2.80
N LEU A 24 4.29 -14.19 -1.99
CA LEU A 24 4.52 -13.80 -0.60
C LEU A 24 5.94 -13.26 -0.41
N GLY A 25 6.05 -12.03 0.10
CA GLY A 25 7.33 -11.52 0.59
C GLY A 25 7.74 -12.21 1.88
N LEU A 26 8.74 -13.10 1.83
CA LEU A 26 9.22 -13.91 2.94
C LEU A 26 10.64 -13.49 3.33
N SER A 27 10.75 -12.62 4.34
CA SER A 27 12.04 -12.10 4.81
C SER A 27 12.76 -13.01 5.80
N GLY A 28 12.07 -13.97 6.40
CA GLY A 28 12.57 -14.80 7.51
C GLY A 28 12.25 -14.24 8.90
N GLY A 29 11.85 -12.97 9.00
CA GLY A 29 11.43 -12.37 10.27
C GLY A 29 10.03 -12.83 10.71
N PRO A 30 9.68 -12.64 12.02
CA PRO A 30 8.48 -13.22 12.61
C PRO A 30 7.19 -12.86 11.89
N ASP A 31 7.02 -11.63 11.41
CA ASP A 31 5.80 -11.22 10.70
C ASP A 31 5.60 -12.01 9.41
N SER A 32 6.66 -12.14 8.61
CA SER A 32 6.60 -12.86 7.33
C SER A 32 6.48 -14.37 7.51
N VAL A 33 7.11 -14.93 8.53
CA VAL A 33 7.02 -16.35 8.87
C VAL A 33 5.64 -16.71 9.40
N CYS A 34 5.06 -15.88 10.28
CA CYS A 34 3.69 -16.01 10.76
C CYS A 34 2.69 -15.99 9.58
N LEU A 35 2.80 -15.00 8.69
CA LEU A 35 1.93 -14.90 7.50
C LEU A 35 2.08 -16.13 6.61
N PHE A 36 3.31 -16.59 6.34
CA PHE A 36 3.57 -17.80 5.57
C PHE A 36 2.88 -19.02 6.16
N HIS A 37 3.05 -19.26 7.47
CA HIS A 37 2.43 -20.39 8.16
C HIS A 37 0.89 -20.32 8.13
N ILE A 38 0.30 -19.14 8.31
CA ILE A 38 -1.14 -18.95 8.19
C ILE A 38 -1.63 -19.26 6.76
N LEU A 39 -0.93 -18.77 5.73
CA LEU A 39 -1.27 -19.03 4.33
C LEU A 39 -1.12 -20.50 3.95
N LEU A 40 -0.14 -21.23 4.50
CA LEU A 40 -0.02 -22.69 4.36
C LEU A 40 -1.24 -23.43 4.89
N ARG A 41 -1.78 -23.00 6.02
CA ARG A 41 -3.01 -23.58 6.60
C ARG A 41 -4.21 -23.27 5.71
N LEU A 42 -4.32 -22.06 5.17
CA LEU A 42 -5.38 -21.66 4.25
C LEU A 42 -5.27 -22.33 2.87
N ARG A 43 -4.07 -22.73 2.45
CA ARG A 43 -3.85 -23.47 1.18
C ARG A 43 -4.78 -24.69 1.04
N LYS A 44 -5.01 -25.41 2.14
CA LYS A 44 -5.86 -26.62 2.15
C LYS A 44 -7.36 -26.32 1.98
N THR A 45 -7.81 -25.15 2.41
CA THR A 45 -9.25 -24.79 2.42
C THR A 45 -9.63 -23.92 1.23
N LEU A 46 -8.72 -23.05 0.76
CA LEU A 46 -8.96 -22.11 -0.32
C LEU A 46 -8.35 -22.56 -1.67
N GLY A 47 -7.58 -23.65 -1.71
CA GLY A 47 -6.93 -24.09 -2.95
C GLY A 47 -5.82 -23.16 -3.46
N ILE A 48 -5.41 -22.16 -2.66
CA ILE A 48 -4.41 -21.15 -3.07
C ILE A 48 -3.04 -21.78 -3.34
N ARG A 49 -2.29 -21.17 -4.26
CA ARG A 49 -0.91 -21.57 -4.60
C ARG A 49 0.06 -20.50 -4.09
N LEU A 50 1.03 -20.91 -3.26
CA LEU A 50 1.98 -20.01 -2.64
C LEU A 50 3.28 -19.92 -3.45
N HIS A 51 3.75 -18.69 -3.66
CA HIS A 51 4.99 -18.33 -4.34
C HIS A 51 5.83 -17.42 -3.44
N PRO A 52 6.54 -17.98 -2.43
CA PRO A 52 7.43 -17.20 -1.58
C PRO A 52 8.57 -16.59 -2.39
N VAL A 53 8.84 -15.32 -2.10
CA VAL A 53 9.97 -14.57 -2.67
C VAL A 53 10.80 -14.02 -1.52
N HIS A 54 12.05 -14.44 -1.44
CA HIS A 54 13.05 -13.91 -0.52
C HIS A 54 14.00 -12.96 -1.25
N VAL A 55 14.30 -11.81 -0.64
CA VAL A 55 15.27 -10.85 -1.19
C VAL A 55 16.43 -10.72 -0.22
N ASN A 56 17.57 -11.24 -0.62
CA ASN A 56 18.84 -11.05 0.07
C ASN A 56 19.44 -9.72 -0.36
N HIS A 57 19.48 -8.75 0.54
CA HIS A 57 19.90 -7.37 0.27
C HIS A 57 21.42 -7.17 0.23
N GLY A 58 22.24 -8.19 0.54
CA GLY A 58 23.71 -8.13 0.55
C GLY A 58 24.31 -7.18 1.60
N LEU A 59 23.50 -6.56 2.46
CA LEU A 59 23.94 -5.52 3.37
C LEU A 59 24.79 -6.04 4.56
N ARG A 60 24.67 -7.33 4.88
CA ARG A 60 25.28 -7.96 6.05
C ARG A 60 25.85 -9.34 5.70
N PRO A 61 27.14 -9.43 5.33
CA PRO A 61 27.78 -10.71 5.08
C PRO A 61 27.61 -11.67 6.27
N GLY A 62 27.26 -12.92 6.00
CA GLY A 62 27.03 -13.98 6.98
C GLY A 62 25.62 -13.96 7.64
N ALA A 63 25.00 -12.80 7.86
CA ALA A 63 23.64 -12.74 8.37
C ALA A 63 22.61 -12.92 7.25
N ALA A 64 22.82 -12.25 6.12
CA ALA A 64 21.93 -12.36 4.96
C ALA A 64 21.87 -13.78 4.39
N GLU A 65 22.99 -14.50 4.40
CA GLU A 65 23.06 -15.91 4.01
C GLU A 65 22.32 -16.82 5.00
N ARG A 66 22.43 -16.55 6.32
CA ARG A 66 21.65 -17.29 7.33
C ARG A 66 20.16 -17.11 7.17
N ASP A 67 19.71 -15.86 6.93
CA ASP A 67 18.31 -15.53 6.73
C ASP A 67 17.78 -16.24 5.46
N GLN A 68 18.55 -16.23 4.39
CA GLN A 68 18.23 -16.95 3.15
C GLN A 68 18.14 -18.47 3.39
N ASN A 69 19.15 -19.07 4.03
CA ASN A 69 19.17 -20.52 4.30
C ASN A 69 17.98 -20.94 5.16
N TYR A 70 17.60 -20.12 6.16
CA TYR A 70 16.43 -20.37 6.97
C TYR A 70 15.14 -20.37 6.14
N VAL A 71 14.97 -19.38 5.26
CA VAL A 71 13.78 -19.27 4.40
C VAL A 71 13.70 -20.43 3.41
N GLU A 72 14.82 -20.81 2.79
CA GLU A 72 14.89 -21.95 1.87
C GLU A 72 14.55 -23.26 2.57
N GLU A 73 15.08 -23.47 3.79
CA GLU A 73 14.78 -24.65 4.61
C GLU A 73 13.30 -24.69 4.99
N LEU A 74 12.76 -23.59 5.51
CA LEU A 74 11.35 -23.47 5.87
C LEU A 74 10.41 -23.78 4.69
N CYS A 75 10.73 -23.27 3.50
CA CYS A 75 9.96 -23.56 2.30
C CYS A 75 10.07 -25.04 1.87
N ARG A 76 11.25 -25.62 2.00
CA ARG A 76 11.51 -27.04 1.68
C ARG A 76 10.74 -27.98 2.60
N GLU A 77 10.70 -27.71 3.90
CA GLU A 77 9.92 -28.48 4.89
C GLU A 77 8.42 -28.53 4.58
N HIS A 78 7.91 -27.47 3.94
CA HIS A 78 6.51 -27.36 3.57
C HIS A 78 6.22 -27.66 2.09
N GLU A 79 7.20 -28.20 1.35
CA GLU A 79 7.09 -28.54 -0.07
C GLU A 79 6.62 -27.34 -0.94
N VAL A 80 7.16 -26.15 -0.65
CA VAL A 80 6.92 -24.94 -1.41
C VAL A 80 8.21 -24.41 -2.01
N SER A 81 8.22 -24.18 -3.32
CA SER A 81 9.39 -23.60 -3.98
C SER A 81 9.55 -22.11 -3.59
N CYS A 82 10.72 -21.71 -3.14
CA CYS A 82 11.07 -20.32 -2.84
C CYS A 82 11.90 -19.70 -3.96
N LYS A 83 11.55 -18.50 -4.38
CA LYS A 83 12.38 -17.70 -5.28
C LYS A 83 13.29 -16.80 -4.46
N VAL A 84 14.59 -16.96 -4.63
CA VAL A 84 15.60 -16.11 -3.98
C VAL A 84 16.17 -15.12 -4.99
N ILE A 85 16.24 -13.85 -4.58
CA ILE A 85 16.88 -12.77 -5.34
C ILE A 85 17.93 -12.15 -4.45
N ALA A 86 19.19 -12.19 -4.91
CA ALA A 86 20.34 -11.59 -4.23
C ALA A 86 20.81 -10.35 -5.01
N ALA A 87 21.00 -9.23 -4.28
CA ALA A 87 21.58 -8.02 -4.85
C ALA A 87 22.22 -7.16 -3.77
N ASP A 88 23.28 -6.43 -4.11
CA ASP A 88 23.88 -5.45 -3.21
C ASP A 88 23.07 -4.14 -3.24
N CYS A 89 22.31 -3.89 -2.17
CA CYS A 89 21.50 -2.69 -2.05
C CYS A 89 22.30 -1.40 -1.93
N ARG A 90 23.59 -1.42 -1.59
CA ARG A 90 24.45 -0.23 -1.55
C ARG A 90 24.82 0.21 -2.95
N GLU A 91 25.18 -0.74 -3.82
CA GLU A 91 25.46 -0.46 -5.24
C GLU A 91 24.19 0.06 -5.93
N LEU A 92 23.03 -0.59 -5.70
CA LEU A 92 21.75 -0.15 -6.25
C LEU A 92 21.34 1.24 -5.76
N ALA A 93 21.58 1.57 -4.50
CA ALA A 93 21.29 2.88 -3.92
C ALA A 93 22.09 3.98 -4.65
N GLY A 94 23.36 3.73 -4.92
CA GLY A 94 24.21 4.62 -5.72
C GLY A 94 23.71 4.80 -7.14
N ALA A 95 23.39 3.69 -7.82
CA ALA A 95 22.91 3.70 -9.19
C ALA A 95 21.54 4.38 -9.36
N TRP A 96 20.67 4.26 -8.36
CA TRP A 96 19.31 4.83 -8.39
C TRP A 96 19.19 6.20 -7.71
N HIS A 97 20.27 6.75 -7.17
CA HIS A 97 20.29 8.02 -6.43
C HIS A 97 19.27 8.07 -5.28
N MET A 98 19.18 7.01 -4.47
CA MET A 98 18.29 6.87 -3.34
C MET A 98 19.03 6.34 -2.10
N THR A 99 18.35 6.32 -0.97
CA THR A 99 18.90 5.69 0.24
C THR A 99 18.92 4.17 0.09
N SER A 100 19.78 3.47 0.85
CA SER A 100 19.83 1.99 0.82
C SER A 100 18.50 1.36 1.25
N GLU A 101 17.72 2.02 2.14
CA GLU A 101 16.40 1.57 2.55
C GLU A 101 15.39 1.67 1.39
N GLU A 102 15.36 2.80 0.69
CA GLU A 102 14.51 2.99 -0.50
C GLU A 102 14.89 2.02 -1.62
N ALA A 103 16.18 1.82 -1.86
CA ALA A 103 16.67 0.85 -2.84
C ALA A 103 16.26 -0.58 -2.48
N GLY A 104 16.41 -0.98 -1.22
CA GLY A 104 15.98 -2.28 -0.72
C GLY A 104 14.46 -2.48 -0.80
N ARG A 105 13.68 -1.43 -0.50
CA ARG A 105 12.23 -1.44 -0.67
C ARG A 105 11.85 -1.59 -2.15
N LYS A 106 12.46 -0.80 -3.03
CA LYS A 106 12.22 -0.86 -4.48
C LYS A 106 12.55 -2.25 -5.03
N LEU A 107 13.71 -2.80 -4.70
CA LEU A 107 14.13 -4.13 -5.12
C LEU A 107 13.12 -5.22 -4.69
N ARG A 108 12.65 -5.17 -3.44
CA ARG A 108 11.63 -6.12 -2.95
C ARG A 108 10.35 -6.08 -3.78
N TYR A 109 9.80 -4.89 -3.99
CA TYR A 109 8.57 -4.76 -4.77
C TYR A 109 8.76 -5.13 -6.24
N ASP A 110 9.88 -4.74 -6.84
CA ASP A 110 10.22 -5.15 -8.22
C ASP A 110 10.31 -6.69 -8.32
N ALA A 111 10.91 -7.35 -7.32
CA ALA A 111 10.95 -8.80 -7.24
C ALA A 111 9.56 -9.44 -7.17
N PHE A 112 8.67 -8.90 -6.35
CA PHE A 112 7.30 -9.41 -6.21
C PHE A 112 6.49 -9.22 -7.49
N TYR A 113 6.56 -8.05 -8.11
CA TYR A 113 5.86 -7.80 -9.38
C TYR A 113 6.41 -8.66 -10.52
N ASN A 114 7.72 -8.87 -10.59
CA ASN A 114 8.32 -9.74 -11.59
C ASN A 114 7.87 -11.19 -11.42
N GLU A 115 7.77 -11.70 -10.18
CA GLU A 115 7.23 -13.04 -9.94
C GLU A 115 5.76 -13.12 -10.30
N ALA A 116 4.94 -12.14 -9.90
CA ALA A 116 3.53 -12.08 -10.27
C ALA A 116 3.33 -12.06 -11.79
N ARG A 117 4.16 -11.30 -12.52
CA ARG A 117 4.12 -11.24 -13.98
C ARG A 117 4.49 -12.57 -14.62
N GLN A 118 5.52 -13.26 -14.13
CA GLN A 118 5.90 -14.59 -14.62
C GLN A 118 4.80 -15.64 -14.40
N ILE A 119 4.07 -15.56 -13.29
CA ILE A 119 2.90 -16.42 -13.04
C ILE A 119 1.80 -16.11 -14.05
N ALA A 120 1.48 -14.83 -14.28
CA ALA A 120 0.48 -14.41 -15.25
C ALA A 120 0.83 -14.89 -16.68
N GLU A 121 2.10 -14.80 -17.08
CA GLU A 121 2.61 -15.27 -18.37
C GLU A 121 2.46 -16.79 -18.53
N LYS A 122 2.74 -17.56 -17.46
CA LYS A 122 2.53 -19.02 -17.47
C LYS A 122 1.06 -19.39 -17.61
N LEU A 123 0.18 -18.72 -16.83
CA LEU A 123 -1.26 -18.96 -16.92
C LEU A 123 -1.82 -18.62 -18.30
N ALA A 124 -1.37 -17.52 -18.90
CA ALA A 124 -1.74 -17.14 -20.26
C ALA A 124 -1.27 -18.18 -21.31
N ALA A 125 -0.08 -18.75 -21.12
CA ALA A 125 0.44 -19.81 -22.01
C ALA A 125 -0.34 -21.13 -21.86
N GLU A 126 -0.81 -21.45 -20.65
CA GLU A 126 -1.56 -22.69 -20.34
C GLU A 126 -3.03 -22.60 -20.75
N HIS A 127 -3.67 -21.44 -20.56
CA HIS A 127 -5.11 -21.26 -20.73
C HIS A 127 -5.50 -20.41 -21.95
N GLY A 128 -4.54 -19.81 -22.62
CA GLY A 128 -4.75 -18.81 -23.69
C GLY A 128 -5.09 -17.42 -23.10
N GLY A 129 -5.01 -16.38 -23.91
CA GLY A 129 -5.26 -15.00 -23.51
C GLY A 129 -3.98 -14.20 -23.28
N SER A 130 -4.13 -13.02 -22.70
CA SER A 130 -3.01 -12.15 -22.32
C SER A 130 -2.63 -12.32 -20.86
N PRO A 131 -1.39 -12.04 -20.44
CA PRO A 131 -1.02 -12.05 -19.03
C PRO A 131 -1.87 -11.11 -18.15
N ASP A 132 -2.40 -10.03 -18.72
CA ASP A 132 -3.22 -9.07 -17.98
C ASP A 132 -4.59 -9.66 -17.60
N ASP A 133 -5.11 -10.62 -18.37
CA ASP A 133 -6.38 -11.32 -18.08
C ASP A 133 -6.28 -12.15 -16.78
N PHE A 134 -5.08 -12.55 -16.38
CA PHE A 134 -4.81 -13.35 -15.18
C PHE A 134 -4.35 -12.51 -13.98
N SER A 135 -4.14 -11.22 -14.14
CA SER A 135 -3.61 -10.35 -13.06
C SER A 135 -4.51 -10.32 -11.81
N GLU A 136 -5.82 -10.44 -11.99
CA GLU A 136 -6.80 -10.47 -10.89
C GLU A 136 -6.81 -11.78 -10.10
N HIS A 137 -6.21 -12.86 -10.63
CA HIS A 137 -6.03 -14.14 -9.95
C HIS A 137 -4.72 -14.24 -9.16
N ILE A 138 -3.95 -13.15 -9.13
CA ILE A 138 -2.64 -13.12 -8.48
C ILE A 138 -2.62 -12.00 -7.43
N ARG A 139 -2.30 -12.36 -6.18
CA ARG A 139 -2.14 -11.41 -5.07
C ARG A 139 -0.69 -11.35 -4.63
N ILE A 140 -0.24 -10.18 -4.21
CA ILE A 140 1.07 -10.00 -3.58
C ILE A 140 0.84 -9.77 -2.08
N ALA A 141 1.16 -10.74 -1.24
CA ALA A 141 0.97 -10.66 0.20
C ALA A 141 2.24 -10.13 0.89
N VAL A 142 2.08 -9.11 1.74
CA VAL A 142 3.15 -8.53 2.54
C VAL A 142 2.75 -8.48 4.01
N ALA A 143 3.70 -8.72 4.90
CA ALA A 143 3.48 -8.94 6.32
C ALA A 143 3.52 -7.64 7.15
N HIS A 144 2.84 -6.56 6.69
CA HIS A 144 2.63 -5.39 7.54
C HIS A 144 1.63 -5.74 8.63
N ASN A 145 1.91 -5.29 9.86
CA ASN A 145 1.15 -5.62 11.07
C ASN A 145 0.52 -4.37 11.72
N ALA A 146 -0.15 -4.54 12.87
CA ALA A 146 -0.82 -3.46 13.58
C ALA A 146 0.13 -2.38 14.13
N ASP A 147 1.36 -2.77 14.49
CA ASP A 147 2.39 -1.83 14.95
C ASP A 147 2.86 -0.94 13.80
N ASP A 148 3.08 -1.50 12.59
CA ASP A 148 3.38 -0.73 11.38
C ASP A 148 2.27 0.26 11.05
N GLN A 149 1.02 -0.12 11.28
CA GLN A 149 -0.15 0.73 11.09
C GLN A 149 -0.13 1.92 12.07
N ALA A 150 0.05 1.66 13.36
CA ALA A 150 0.13 2.71 14.39
C ALA A 150 1.29 3.68 14.12
N GLU A 151 2.48 3.16 13.79
CA GLU A 151 3.64 3.94 13.38
C GLU A 151 3.34 4.85 12.19
N THR A 152 2.67 4.30 11.17
CA THR A 152 2.34 5.05 9.94
C THR A 152 1.33 6.16 10.21
N ILE A 153 0.31 5.89 11.03
CA ILE A 153 -0.69 6.89 11.41
C ILE A 153 -0.01 8.04 12.17
N LEU A 154 0.77 7.71 13.20
CA LEU A 154 1.47 8.71 14.01
C LEU A 154 2.46 9.52 13.16
N PHE A 155 3.22 8.86 12.29
CA PHE A 155 4.13 9.54 11.35
C PHE A 155 3.39 10.55 10.46
N ARG A 156 2.21 10.18 9.95
CA ARG A 156 1.40 11.05 9.10
C ARG A 156 0.79 12.21 9.89
N VAL A 157 0.35 11.98 11.13
CA VAL A 157 -0.11 13.04 12.05
C VAL A 157 0.97 14.08 12.26
N LEU A 158 2.21 13.66 12.55
CA LEU A 158 3.34 14.56 12.78
C LEU A 158 3.72 15.40 11.54
N ARG A 159 3.40 14.91 10.35
CA ARG A 159 3.65 15.62 9.07
C ARG A 159 2.48 16.49 8.62
N GLY A 160 1.37 16.44 9.31
CA GLY A 160 0.11 17.06 8.89
C GLY A 160 -0.55 16.27 7.75
N THR A 161 -1.70 15.69 8.02
CA THR A 161 -2.43 14.89 7.05
C THR A 161 -3.94 15.10 7.17
N GLY A 162 -4.67 14.89 6.06
CA GLY A 162 -6.12 14.78 6.06
C GLY A 162 -6.61 13.37 6.43
N THR A 163 -7.93 13.16 6.33
CA THR A 163 -8.59 11.89 6.64
C THR A 163 -8.01 10.70 5.88
N ASP A 164 -7.70 10.88 4.59
CA ASP A 164 -7.12 9.83 3.73
C ASP A 164 -5.75 9.36 4.26
N GLY A 165 -4.95 10.27 4.78
CA GLY A 165 -3.69 9.90 5.38
C GLY A 165 -3.84 9.28 6.77
N LEU A 166 -4.82 9.71 7.58
CA LEU A 166 -5.13 9.12 8.88
C LEU A 166 -5.61 7.67 8.75
N ALA A 167 -6.18 7.26 7.63
CA ALA A 167 -6.52 5.87 7.33
C ALA A 167 -5.31 4.91 7.41
N GLY A 168 -4.08 5.44 7.36
CA GLY A 168 -2.85 4.66 7.48
C GLY A 168 -2.57 3.78 6.26
N ILE A 169 -2.14 2.54 6.50
CA ILE A 169 -1.85 1.54 5.46
C ILE A 169 -3.16 0.88 5.04
N ALA A 170 -3.45 0.81 3.75
CA ALA A 170 -4.64 0.12 3.25
C ALA A 170 -4.45 -1.42 3.28
N TYR A 171 -5.53 -2.18 3.51
CA TYR A 171 -5.50 -3.64 3.45
C TYR A 171 -5.15 -4.16 2.06
N GLU A 172 -5.65 -3.49 1.02
CA GLU A 172 -5.33 -3.76 -0.38
C GLU A 172 -4.92 -2.48 -1.09
N ARG A 173 -3.98 -2.61 -2.03
CA ARG A 173 -3.58 -1.54 -2.95
C ARG A 173 -3.31 -2.13 -4.32
N LYS A 174 -3.98 -1.61 -5.36
CA LYS A 174 -3.67 -1.96 -6.74
C LYS A 174 -2.46 -1.17 -7.22
N GLU A 175 -1.47 -1.86 -7.75
CA GLU A 175 -0.27 -1.25 -8.32
C GLU A 175 0.30 -2.14 -9.42
N ARG A 176 0.68 -1.56 -10.55
CA ARG A 176 1.24 -2.26 -11.73
C ARG A 176 0.37 -3.44 -12.23
N GLY A 177 -0.96 -3.31 -12.10
CA GLY A 177 -1.92 -4.33 -12.51
C GLY A 177 -2.20 -5.42 -11.47
N PHE A 178 -1.47 -5.47 -10.35
CA PHE A 178 -1.65 -6.48 -9.30
C PHE A 178 -2.16 -5.87 -7.98
N SER A 179 -2.78 -6.70 -7.15
CA SER A 179 -3.23 -6.34 -5.82
C SER A 179 -2.19 -6.70 -4.76
N VAL A 180 -1.70 -5.70 -4.04
CA VAL A 180 -0.83 -5.89 -2.86
C VAL A 180 -1.71 -5.92 -1.61
N ILE A 181 -1.74 -7.06 -0.91
CA ILE A 181 -2.60 -7.32 0.25
C ILE A 181 -1.82 -7.45 1.55
N ARG A 182 -2.50 -7.19 2.69
CA ARG A 182 -1.90 -7.20 4.04
C ARG A 182 -2.79 -7.96 5.03
N PRO A 183 -2.78 -9.29 4.98
CA PRO A 183 -3.70 -10.12 5.75
C PRO A 183 -3.54 -10.02 7.27
N ILE A 184 -2.35 -9.60 7.77
CA ILE A 184 -2.06 -9.51 9.22
C ILE A 184 -2.00 -8.05 9.72
N LEU A 185 -2.60 -7.09 8.99
CA LEU A 185 -2.54 -5.67 9.33
C LEU A 185 -3.20 -5.32 10.67
N ASP A 186 -4.16 -6.13 11.13
CA ASP A 186 -4.82 -5.97 12.43
C ASP A 186 -4.14 -6.70 13.59
N ILE A 187 -3.07 -7.46 13.30
CA ILE A 187 -2.44 -8.33 14.30
C ILE A 187 -1.27 -7.60 14.97
N PRO A 188 -1.29 -7.39 16.29
CA PRO A 188 -0.17 -6.81 17.02
C PRO A 188 1.08 -7.70 16.95
N ARG A 189 2.25 -7.07 16.91
CA ARG A 189 3.55 -7.76 16.90
C ARG A 189 3.69 -8.80 18.01
N LYS A 190 3.22 -8.46 19.21
CA LYS A 190 3.25 -9.37 20.36
C LYS A 190 2.48 -10.67 20.10
N GLU A 191 1.30 -10.59 19.50
CA GLU A 191 0.51 -11.78 19.15
C GLU A 191 1.22 -12.61 18.06
N ILE A 192 1.88 -11.97 17.10
CA ILE A 192 2.66 -12.64 16.05
C ILE A 192 3.82 -13.45 16.67
N GLU A 193 4.56 -12.85 17.59
CA GLU A 193 5.68 -13.52 18.29
C GLU A 193 5.20 -14.68 19.15
N GLU A 194 4.04 -14.53 19.82
CA GLU A 194 3.40 -15.59 20.56
C GLU A 194 2.96 -16.74 19.66
N TYR A 195 2.34 -16.43 18.53
CA TYR A 195 1.94 -17.42 17.52
C TYR A 195 3.15 -18.21 16.99
N CYS A 196 4.24 -17.51 16.66
CA CYS A 196 5.48 -18.20 16.23
C CYS A 196 5.98 -19.19 17.29
N ARG A 197 5.93 -18.80 18.55
CA ARG A 197 6.35 -19.62 19.68
C ARG A 197 5.43 -20.83 19.90
N GLU A 198 4.11 -20.63 19.82
CA GLU A 198 3.10 -21.70 19.97
C GLU A 198 3.17 -22.76 18.86
N HIS A 199 3.73 -22.42 17.71
CA HIS A 199 3.82 -23.30 16.54
C HIS A 199 5.26 -23.75 16.25
N ASP A 200 6.18 -23.58 17.21
CA ASP A 200 7.60 -23.96 17.11
C ASP A 200 8.30 -23.35 15.87
N LEU A 201 7.82 -22.19 15.40
CA LEU A 201 8.48 -21.45 14.34
C LEU A 201 9.68 -20.68 14.93
N SER A 202 10.82 -20.74 14.26
CA SER A 202 12.07 -20.12 14.72
C SER A 202 12.50 -18.99 13.78
N PRO A 203 11.73 -17.90 13.68
CA PRO A 203 12.06 -16.81 12.78
C PRO A 203 13.39 -16.13 13.15
N VAL A 204 14.07 -15.59 12.15
CA VAL A 204 15.31 -14.87 12.36
C VAL A 204 15.05 -13.49 12.95
N GLU A 205 15.76 -13.12 14.01
CA GLU A 205 15.70 -11.77 14.58
C GLU A 205 16.63 -10.82 13.84
N ASP A 206 16.08 -9.74 13.32
CA ASP A 206 16.86 -8.67 12.70
C ASP A 206 17.30 -7.63 13.74
N HIS A 207 18.53 -7.74 14.22
CA HIS A 207 19.13 -6.82 15.19
C HIS A 207 19.31 -5.37 14.67
N THR A 208 19.19 -5.10 13.36
CA THR A 208 19.32 -3.73 12.81
C THR A 208 18.07 -2.88 12.99
N ASN A 209 16.94 -3.45 13.38
CA ASN A 209 15.74 -2.72 13.75
C ASN A 209 15.94 -1.79 14.97
N HIS A 210 17.08 -1.86 15.64
CA HIS A 210 17.43 -1.06 16.83
C HIS A 210 18.15 0.27 16.53
N GLN A 211 18.41 0.64 15.27
CA GLN A 211 19.07 1.90 14.95
C GLN A 211 18.06 3.02 14.66
N SER A 212 18.03 4.04 15.53
CA SER A 212 17.09 5.18 15.46
C SER A 212 17.47 6.26 14.42
N ILE A 213 18.24 5.93 13.38
CA ILE A 213 18.75 6.89 12.38
C ILE A 213 17.60 7.47 11.52
N TYR A 214 16.52 6.73 11.32
CA TYR A 214 15.39 7.14 10.49
C TYR A 214 14.19 7.55 11.34
N THR A 215 13.41 8.52 10.87
CA THR A 215 12.23 9.06 11.58
C THR A 215 11.24 7.97 12.00
N ARG A 216 11.04 6.94 11.16
CA ARG A 216 10.14 5.82 11.47
C ARG A 216 10.66 4.98 12.64
N ASN A 217 11.96 4.68 12.66
CA ASN A 217 12.59 3.96 13.77
C ASN A 217 12.53 4.76 15.07
N LYS A 218 12.65 6.10 15.00
CA LYS A 218 12.47 6.98 16.15
C LYS A 218 11.05 6.91 16.73
N ILE A 219 10.05 6.88 15.86
CA ILE A 219 8.65 6.70 16.29
C ILE A 219 8.47 5.34 16.98
N ARG A 220 9.00 4.26 16.39
CA ARG A 220 8.91 2.89 16.91
C ARG A 220 9.63 2.72 18.26
N LEU A 221 10.86 3.20 18.37
CA LEU A 221 11.76 2.86 19.47
C LEU A 221 11.71 3.88 20.63
N GLU A 222 11.32 5.12 20.35
CA GLU A 222 11.36 6.20 21.33
C GLU A 222 9.95 6.76 21.58
N LEU A 223 9.29 7.33 20.56
CA LEU A 223 8.07 8.11 20.75
C LEU A 223 6.86 7.26 21.16
N LEU A 224 6.58 6.15 20.46
CA LEU A 224 5.46 5.27 20.82
C LEU A 224 5.63 4.66 22.21
N PRO A 225 6.79 4.12 22.61
CA PRO A 225 7.02 3.65 23.99
C PRO A 225 6.88 4.76 25.04
N GLU A 226 7.32 5.99 24.75
CA GLU A 226 7.14 7.13 25.65
C GLU A 226 5.65 7.47 25.81
N LEU A 227 4.91 7.54 24.71
CA LEU A 227 3.47 7.79 24.75
C LEU A 227 2.69 6.68 25.49
N GLU A 228 3.10 5.42 25.35
CA GLU A 228 2.51 4.29 26.09
C GLU A 228 2.77 4.43 27.59
N LYS A 229 3.99 4.77 27.97
CA LYS A 229 4.39 4.83 29.36
C LYS A 229 3.85 6.06 30.10
N GLU A 230 3.92 7.25 29.49
CA GLU A 230 3.70 8.52 30.18
C GLU A 230 2.30 9.12 29.95
N TYR A 231 1.58 8.71 28.87
CA TYR A 231 0.33 9.36 28.48
C TYR A 231 -0.85 8.37 28.38
N ASN A 232 -0.68 7.25 27.67
CA ASN A 232 -1.77 6.30 27.46
C ASN A 232 -1.21 4.91 27.13
N GLU A 233 -1.31 3.96 28.03
CA GLU A 233 -0.89 2.57 27.83
C GLU A 233 -1.51 1.90 26.58
N ASN A 234 -2.65 2.41 26.11
CA ASN A 234 -3.41 1.91 24.98
C ASN A 234 -3.26 2.80 23.72
N VAL A 235 -2.21 3.64 23.62
CA VAL A 235 -2.05 4.60 22.51
C VAL A 235 -2.05 3.91 21.14
N ARG A 236 -1.42 2.73 20.98
CA ARG A 236 -1.44 1.97 19.72
C ARG A 236 -2.87 1.61 19.33
N SER A 237 -3.64 1.05 20.25
CA SER A 237 -5.05 0.72 20.03
C SER A 237 -5.90 1.95 19.70
N ALA A 238 -5.59 3.10 20.32
CA ALA A 238 -6.28 4.37 20.02
C ALA A 238 -5.97 4.85 18.60
N LEU A 239 -4.70 4.78 18.16
CA LEU A 239 -4.28 5.11 16.80
C LEU A 239 -4.93 4.17 15.76
N LEU A 240 -4.95 2.86 16.02
CA LEU A 240 -5.63 1.90 15.14
C LEU A 240 -7.12 2.18 15.00
N ARG A 241 -7.79 2.52 16.11
CA ARG A 241 -9.21 2.90 16.09
C ARG A 241 -9.43 4.20 15.29
N LEU A 242 -8.58 5.22 15.49
CA LEU A 242 -8.61 6.45 14.70
C LEU A 242 -8.45 6.14 13.21
N GLY A 243 -7.48 5.32 12.85
CA GLY A 243 -7.24 4.91 11.46
C GLY A 243 -8.43 4.22 10.82
N ARG A 244 -9.11 3.30 11.56
CA ARG A 244 -10.31 2.62 11.06
C ARG A 244 -11.48 3.57 10.81
N ILE A 245 -11.71 4.50 11.73
CA ILE A 245 -12.77 5.53 11.56
C ILE A 245 -12.44 6.39 10.35
N ALA A 246 -11.23 6.92 10.26
CA ALA A 246 -10.78 7.74 9.14
C ALA A 246 -10.85 6.99 7.80
N ALA A 247 -10.52 5.69 7.77
CA ALA A 247 -10.64 4.86 6.58
C ALA A 247 -12.10 4.73 6.10
N SER A 248 -13.03 4.48 7.03
CA SER A 248 -14.46 4.38 6.72
C SER A 248 -15.04 5.70 6.20
N ASP A 249 -14.71 6.82 6.86
CA ASP A 249 -15.17 8.15 6.44
C ASP A 249 -14.57 8.53 5.08
N SER A 250 -13.28 8.23 4.88
CA SER A 250 -12.60 8.48 3.61
C SER A 250 -13.20 7.67 2.47
N ASP A 251 -13.47 6.38 2.69
CA ASP A 251 -14.08 5.50 1.69
C ASP A 251 -15.45 6.05 1.24
N TYR A 252 -16.32 6.39 2.17
CA TYR A 252 -17.62 6.98 1.87
C TYR A 252 -17.50 8.27 1.06
N LEU A 253 -16.60 9.19 1.47
CA LEU A 253 -16.38 10.44 0.76
C LEU A 253 -15.76 10.23 -0.63
N GLN A 254 -14.92 9.21 -0.82
CA GLN A 254 -14.37 8.84 -2.12
C GLN A 254 -15.46 8.28 -3.06
N GLN A 255 -16.36 7.45 -2.54
CA GLN A 255 -17.51 6.95 -3.31
C GLN A 255 -18.43 8.09 -3.73
N CYS A 256 -18.83 8.97 -2.82
CA CYS A 256 -19.65 10.15 -3.14
C CYS A 256 -18.96 11.06 -4.18
N ALA A 257 -17.65 11.24 -4.09
CA ALA A 257 -16.90 12.04 -5.05
C ALA A 257 -16.84 11.36 -6.42
N GLU A 258 -16.71 10.04 -6.47
CA GLU A 258 -16.74 9.28 -7.73
C GLU A 258 -18.12 9.36 -8.41
N GLU A 259 -19.19 9.15 -7.66
CA GLU A 259 -20.57 9.30 -8.17
C GLU A 259 -20.81 10.70 -8.73
N ALA A 260 -20.42 11.74 -7.99
CA ALA A 260 -20.56 13.12 -8.44
C ALA A 260 -19.68 13.45 -9.65
N LEU A 261 -18.46 12.86 -9.72
CA LEU A 261 -17.58 13.01 -10.88
C LEU A 261 -18.24 12.44 -12.14
N GLN A 262 -18.88 11.27 -12.05
CA GLN A 262 -19.61 10.67 -13.18
C GLN A 262 -20.86 11.49 -13.56
N GLU A 263 -21.59 12.00 -12.58
CA GLU A 263 -22.79 12.82 -12.82
C GLU A 263 -22.48 14.11 -13.58
N PHE A 264 -21.39 14.79 -13.18
CA PHE A 264 -21.03 16.08 -13.79
C PHE A 264 -20.03 15.97 -14.94
N LEU A 265 -19.61 14.75 -15.32
CA LEU A 265 -18.72 14.52 -16.45
C LEU A 265 -19.39 14.91 -17.76
N ARG A 266 -18.71 15.73 -18.57
CA ARG A 266 -19.16 16.13 -19.92
C ARG A 266 -18.29 15.48 -21.00
N GLU A 267 -16.96 15.52 -20.82
CA GLU A 267 -16.02 14.95 -21.76
C GLU A 267 -14.83 14.33 -20.99
N THR A 268 -14.26 13.26 -21.53
CA THR A 268 -13.03 12.66 -21.02
C THR A 268 -12.18 12.15 -22.17
N SER A 269 -10.87 12.38 -22.05
CA SER A 269 -9.85 11.89 -22.99
C SER A 269 -8.61 11.46 -22.20
N SER A 270 -7.55 11.03 -22.91
CA SER A 270 -6.25 10.73 -22.28
C SER A 270 -5.61 11.96 -21.61
N ASP A 271 -5.95 13.16 -22.06
CA ASP A 271 -5.23 14.39 -21.72
C ASP A 271 -6.12 15.42 -21.03
N GLU A 272 -7.46 15.19 -20.97
CA GLU A 272 -8.41 16.16 -20.45
C GLU A 272 -9.66 15.48 -19.84
N ILE A 273 -10.12 16.03 -18.72
CA ILE A 273 -11.42 15.75 -18.11
C ILE A 273 -12.19 17.07 -18.02
N VAL A 274 -13.42 17.11 -18.56
CA VAL A 274 -14.28 18.28 -18.57
C VAL A 274 -15.51 18.01 -17.72
N LEU A 275 -15.76 18.87 -16.74
CA LEU A 275 -16.86 18.73 -15.78
C LEU A 275 -17.77 19.95 -15.84
N GLU A 276 -19.06 19.76 -15.53
CA GLU A 276 -20.00 20.86 -15.38
C GLU A 276 -19.70 21.67 -14.11
N ARG A 277 -19.51 22.96 -14.30
CA ARG A 277 -19.10 23.83 -13.19
C ARG A 277 -20.19 24.03 -12.13
N ASP A 278 -21.43 24.33 -12.57
CA ASP A 278 -22.52 24.75 -11.66
C ASP A 278 -22.93 23.58 -10.74
N GLY A 279 -22.95 22.34 -11.25
CA GLY A 279 -23.12 21.13 -10.45
C GLY A 279 -22.02 20.97 -9.41
N LEU A 280 -20.74 21.07 -9.84
CA LEU A 280 -19.61 20.99 -8.91
C LEU A 280 -19.66 22.10 -7.85
N ALA A 281 -19.95 23.34 -8.21
CA ALA A 281 -20.01 24.46 -7.27
C ALA A 281 -21.10 24.30 -6.20
N GLY A 282 -22.12 23.48 -6.45
CA GLY A 282 -23.17 23.13 -5.49
C GLY A 282 -22.76 22.07 -4.46
N LEU A 283 -21.67 21.34 -4.70
CA LEU A 283 -21.17 20.33 -3.76
C LEU A 283 -20.44 20.95 -2.58
N HIS A 284 -20.29 20.18 -1.49
CA HIS A 284 -19.40 20.52 -0.39
C HIS A 284 -17.93 20.50 -0.83
N GLU A 285 -17.08 21.39 -0.30
CA GLU A 285 -15.65 21.50 -0.66
C GLU A 285 -14.89 20.17 -0.55
N ALA A 286 -15.24 19.36 0.47
CA ALA A 286 -14.61 18.05 0.69
C ALA A 286 -14.82 17.09 -0.50
N LEU A 287 -15.93 17.19 -1.22
CA LEU A 287 -16.17 16.39 -2.43
C LEU A 287 -15.47 17.00 -3.64
N ARG A 288 -15.54 18.33 -3.81
CA ARG A 288 -14.84 19.02 -4.92
C ARG A 288 -13.35 18.76 -4.90
N HIS A 289 -12.72 18.81 -3.72
CA HIS A 289 -11.29 18.49 -3.56
C HIS A 289 -10.97 17.06 -3.99
N ARG A 290 -11.82 16.09 -3.62
CA ARG A 290 -11.62 14.67 -4.01
C ARG A 290 -11.84 14.47 -5.50
N ILE A 291 -12.85 15.11 -6.10
CA ILE A 291 -13.09 15.06 -7.54
C ILE A 291 -11.88 15.59 -8.31
N LEU A 292 -11.29 16.70 -7.88
CA LEU A 292 -10.05 17.22 -8.47
C LEU A 292 -8.90 16.23 -8.38
N LEU A 293 -8.68 15.64 -7.19
CA LEU A 293 -7.61 14.65 -6.98
C LEU A 293 -7.84 13.38 -7.80
N GLN A 294 -9.07 12.85 -7.85
CA GLN A 294 -9.44 11.69 -8.67
C GLN A 294 -9.23 11.98 -10.16
N SER A 295 -9.62 13.16 -10.62
CA SER A 295 -9.42 13.59 -12.01
C SER A 295 -7.93 13.66 -12.37
N PHE A 296 -7.11 14.25 -11.51
CA PHE A 296 -5.66 14.26 -11.70
C PHE A 296 -5.04 12.86 -11.71
N ALA A 297 -5.49 11.98 -10.81
CA ALA A 297 -5.00 10.60 -10.77
C ALA A 297 -5.32 9.85 -12.07
N ARG A 298 -6.50 10.04 -12.65
CA ARG A 298 -6.89 9.45 -13.95
C ARG A 298 -6.04 9.97 -15.10
N LEU A 299 -5.62 11.23 -15.03
CA LEU A 299 -4.74 11.85 -16.03
C LEU A 299 -3.23 11.55 -15.77
N GLY A 300 -2.89 10.77 -14.73
CA GLY A 300 -1.53 10.34 -14.43
C GLY A 300 -0.76 11.20 -13.41
N LEU A 301 -1.41 12.16 -12.74
CA LEU A 301 -0.83 12.92 -11.63
C LEU A 301 -1.42 12.46 -10.29
N ALA A 302 -0.81 11.45 -9.67
CA ALA A 302 -1.27 10.89 -8.40
C ALA A 302 -0.51 11.41 -7.16
N SER A 303 0.53 12.24 -7.33
CA SER A 303 1.38 12.76 -6.25
C SER A 303 1.81 14.21 -6.50
N ASP A 304 2.43 14.82 -5.49
CA ASP A 304 3.01 16.16 -5.56
C ASP A 304 1.98 17.31 -5.70
N ILE A 305 0.71 17.07 -5.33
CA ILE A 305 -0.34 18.07 -5.34
C ILE A 305 -0.47 18.66 -3.93
N SER A 306 -0.18 19.95 -3.78
CA SER A 306 -0.34 20.63 -2.47
C SER A 306 -1.79 21.03 -2.20
N ALA A 307 -2.16 21.05 -0.91
CA ALA A 307 -3.49 21.46 -0.47
C ALA A 307 -3.84 22.90 -0.89
N GLU A 308 -2.84 23.81 -0.90
CA GLU A 308 -3.02 25.19 -1.33
C GLU A 308 -3.43 25.29 -2.80
N ARG A 309 -2.88 24.43 -3.67
CA ARG A 309 -3.25 24.39 -5.11
C ARG A 309 -4.65 23.85 -5.32
N ILE A 310 -5.03 22.80 -4.59
CA ILE A 310 -6.41 22.29 -4.59
C ILE A 310 -7.38 23.38 -4.13
N ALA A 311 -7.10 24.05 -3.01
CA ALA A 311 -7.93 25.16 -2.52
C ALA A 311 -7.96 26.35 -3.50
N ALA A 312 -6.90 26.60 -4.25
CA ALA A 312 -6.89 27.64 -5.30
C ALA A 312 -7.80 27.25 -6.48
N ALA A 313 -7.76 25.98 -6.93
CA ALA A 313 -8.65 25.47 -7.97
C ALA A 313 -10.12 25.48 -7.51
N ASP A 314 -10.37 25.08 -6.27
CA ASP A 314 -11.71 25.10 -5.67
C ASP A 314 -12.31 26.51 -5.68
N ARG A 315 -11.55 27.52 -5.29
CA ARG A 315 -11.99 28.93 -5.31
C ARG A 315 -12.42 29.43 -6.69
N ILE A 316 -11.78 28.98 -7.78
CA ILE A 316 -12.19 29.39 -9.13
C ILE A 316 -13.41 28.61 -9.63
N ILE A 317 -13.63 27.40 -9.12
CA ILE A 317 -14.84 26.60 -9.37
C ILE A 317 -16.04 27.27 -8.67
N GLU A 318 -15.91 27.62 -7.40
CA GLU A 318 -16.99 28.20 -6.59
C GLU A 318 -17.43 29.59 -7.10
N LYS A 319 -16.46 30.45 -7.45
CA LYS A 319 -16.74 31.85 -7.82
C LYS A 319 -17.12 31.99 -9.29
N LYS A 320 -18.31 32.60 -9.58
CA LYS A 320 -18.70 33.00 -10.93
C LYS A 320 -17.85 34.19 -11.41
N GLN A 321 -16.65 33.94 -11.89
CA GLN A 321 -15.72 34.97 -12.40
C GLN A 321 -15.29 34.64 -13.85
N ALA A 322 -14.65 35.63 -14.50
CA ALA A 322 -14.04 35.45 -15.81
C ALA A 322 -13.10 34.22 -15.86
N PRO A 323 -12.79 33.69 -17.07
CA PRO A 323 -11.96 32.53 -17.23
C PRO A 323 -10.68 32.62 -16.41
N LYS A 324 -10.41 31.61 -15.58
CA LYS A 324 -9.23 31.54 -14.70
C LYS A 324 -8.58 30.18 -14.79
N THR A 325 -7.27 30.17 -14.63
CA THR A 325 -6.46 28.96 -14.63
C THR A 325 -5.62 28.88 -13.36
N VAL A 326 -5.50 27.67 -12.80
CA VAL A 326 -4.56 27.32 -11.73
C VAL A 326 -3.63 26.26 -12.27
N GLU A 327 -2.32 26.50 -12.14
CA GLU A 327 -1.29 25.57 -12.59
C GLU A 327 -0.89 24.60 -11.48
N PHE A 328 -0.62 23.36 -11.88
CA PHE A 328 -0.20 22.24 -11.05
C PHE A 328 1.19 21.72 -11.49
N PRO A 329 1.83 20.88 -10.68
CA PRO A 329 3.13 20.31 -11.04
C PRO A 329 3.11 19.62 -12.41
N ARG A 330 4.28 19.54 -13.04
CA ARG A 330 4.48 18.85 -14.33
C ARG A 330 3.63 19.41 -15.48
N GLY A 331 3.15 20.67 -15.37
CA GLY A 331 2.37 21.33 -16.44
C GLY A 331 0.89 20.98 -16.47
N TYR A 332 0.36 20.29 -15.46
CA TYR A 332 -1.07 20.10 -15.31
C TYR A 332 -1.77 21.41 -14.94
N ARG A 333 -3.05 21.54 -15.26
CA ARG A 333 -3.80 22.77 -14.96
C ARG A 333 -5.31 22.50 -14.78
N VAL A 334 -5.94 23.37 -14.04
CA VAL A 334 -7.41 23.49 -13.94
C VAL A 334 -7.81 24.83 -14.50
N THR A 335 -8.69 24.85 -15.49
CA THR A 335 -9.24 26.07 -16.11
C THR A 335 -10.75 26.07 -15.98
N VAL A 336 -11.33 27.19 -15.57
CA VAL A 336 -12.78 27.39 -15.55
C VAL A 336 -13.14 28.39 -16.64
N ALA A 337 -13.96 27.96 -17.63
CA ALA A 337 -14.41 28.78 -18.75
C ALA A 337 -15.76 28.26 -19.30
N GLY A 338 -16.62 29.14 -19.72
CA GLY A 338 -17.87 28.77 -20.41
C GLY A 338 -18.84 27.90 -19.60
N GLY A 339 -18.79 27.95 -18.26
CA GLY A 339 -19.61 27.09 -17.40
C GLY A 339 -19.02 25.66 -17.22
N LEU A 340 -17.80 25.43 -17.67
CA LEU A 340 -17.11 24.16 -17.59
C LEU A 340 -15.81 24.27 -16.78
N VAL A 341 -15.40 23.18 -16.18
CA VAL A 341 -14.13 22.98 -15.49
C VAL A 341 -13.30 22.01 -16.32
N HIS A 342 -12.19 22.50 -16.84
CA HIS A 342 -11.24 21.75 -17.65
C HIS A 342 -10.04 21.35 -16.80
N ILE A 343 -9.81 20.06 -16.61
CA ILE A 343 -8.67 19.49 -15.91
C ILE A 343 -7.79 18.85 -16.97
N CYS A 344 -6.61 19.44 -17.23
CA CYS A 344 -5.77 19.05 -18.36
C CYS A 344 -4.40 18.54 -17.93
N ALA A 345 -3.95 17.48 -18.58
CA ALA A 345 -2.55 17.08 -18.59
C ALA A 345 -1.67 18.04 -19.41
N PRO A 346 -0.35 18.03 -19.25
CA PRO A 346 0.56 18.80 -20.09
C PRO A 346 0.41 18.37 -21.57
N LYS A 347 0.45 19.32 -22.48
CA LYS A 347 0.53 19.00 -23.92
C LYS A 347 1.87 18.30 -24.19
N LYS A 348 1.82 17.14 -24.78
CA LYS A 348 3.02 16.41 -25.25
C LYS A 348 3.76 17.18 -26.32
#